data_b62eab5cd0f8b56adb1ff9a2711f0e1b
#
_entry.id   b62eab5cd0f8b56adb1ff9a2711f0e1b
#
_cell.length_a   1.000
_cell.length_b   1.000
_cell.length_c   1.000
_cell.angle_alpha   90.00
_cell.angle_beta   90.00
_cell.angle_gamma   90.00
#
_symmetry.space_group_name_H-M   'P 1'
#
loop_
_entity.id
_entity.type
_entity.pdbx_description
1 polymer ?
#
loop_
_entity_poly.entity_id
_entity_poly.type
_entity_poly.pdbx_seq_one_letter_code
_entity_poly.pdbx_strand_id
1 'polypeptide(L)'
;MKTAEKKKKKAAVKRTTIVSKKPADTVKPAPAKIEIKPNREKPAPKKAAVTGKAKKTSLPATNTGMPVKKAVKLSGKPPKETQQPAEPQDTRRFITAIPKKRATKTNPNTASLQKGKKTEPMAELPNQYTEDSIKSLDWREHIRLRPGMYIGKLGDGSSMDDGIYILLKEVVDNCIDEYTMGFGKRVELRIEDGSVTVRDYGRGIPLGKVVDVVSKINTGAKYDSKAFQKSVGLNGVGTKAVNALSSYFRVAAFRDGRTKVAEFDKGQLVKEYKETDTDQPNGTLVTFRPDDTIFRNYHFINEYVENQVWNYCFLNAGLTINFNGRNYVSKNGLLDLLGKKTNPETMRYPIVHLKGEDIEIALTHTGDYGEDLYSFVNGQHTTQGGTHQGAFREAFVKVIRDFFKKDYDASDIRQSICAAISVRVQEPVFESQTKTKLGSQNVWEGGPSMRSFVYDFLAKELDNYLHKNAAVADAMK
;
A
#
# COMPACT_ATOMS: atom_id res chain seq x y z
N MET A 1 -55.02 -15.04 40.48
CA MET A 1 -56.48 -15.05 40.19
C MET A 1 -56.73 -14.35 38.86
N LYS A 2 -57.39 -15.08 37.99
CA LYS A 2 -58.17 -14.63 36.80
C LYS A 2 -57.37 -14.00 35.64
N THR A 3 -57.03 -14.77 34.60
CA THR A 3 -57.82 -15.29 33.48
C THR A 3 -58.44 -14.24 32.59
N ALA A 4 -58.09 -14.32 31.39
CA ALA A 4 -58.84 -14.47 30.14
C ALA A 4 -58.50 -13.36 29.12
N GLU A 5 -58.48 -13.43 27.82
CA GLU A 5 -58.76 -14.48 26.88
C GLU A 5 -58.58 -13.85 25.45
N LYS A 6 -58.04 -14.60 24.58
CA LYS A 6 -58.13 -14.59 23.10
C LYS A 6 -59.11 -13.64 22.44
N LYS A 7 -58.65 -12.98 21.37
CA LYS A 7 -59.43 -12.90 20.10
C LYS A 7 -58.49 -12.90 18.88
N LYS A 8 -58.53 -14.00 18.12
CA LYS A 8 -58.07 -14.14 16.73
C LYS A 8 -58.97 -13.35 15.78
N LYS A 9 -58.41 -12.56 14.85
CA LYS A 9 -59.10 -12.21 13.62
C LYS A 9 -58.26 -12.65 12.42
N LYS A 10 -58.80 -13.63 11.67
CA LYS A 10 -58.42 -14.02 10.32
C LYS A 10 -58.78 -12.90 9.37
N ALA A 11 -57.87 -12.47 8.51
CA ALA A 11 -58.21 -11.72 7.29
C ALA A 11 -57.81 -12.57 6.09
N ALA A 12 -58.80 -12.82 5.25
CA ALA A 12 -58.72 -13.65 4.04
C ALA A 12 -57.97 -12.92 2.92
N VAL A 13 -57.05 -13.62 2.27
CA VAL A 13 -56.36 -13.14 1.06
C VAL A 13 -57.23 -13.54 -0.14
N LYS A 14 -57.75 -12.57 -0.87
CA LYS A 14 -58.36 -12.76 -2.19
C LYS A 14 -57.27 -12.97 -3.24
N ARG A 15 -57.27 -14.15 -3.84
CA ARG A 15 -56.50 -14.43 -5.07
C ARG A 15 -57.21 -13.80 -6.26
N THR A 16 -56.57 -12.86 -6.95
CA THR A 16 -56.99 -12.35 -8.24
C THR A 16 -56.16 -13.05 -9.31
N THR A 17 -56.80 -13.86 -10.11
CA THR A 17 -56.22 -14.54 -11.27
C THR A 17 -56.12 -13.53 -12.40
N ILE A 18 -54.91 -13.23 -12.86
CA ILE A 18 -54.68 -12.42 -14.07
C ILE A 18 -54.37 -13.37 -15.21
N VAL A 19 -55.22 -13.36 -16.20
CA VAL A 19 -55.13 -14.10 -17.47
C VAL A 19 -54.04 -13.45 -18.32
N SER A 20 -53.02 -14.22 -18.70
CA SER A 20 -51.94 -13.80 -19.59
C SER A 20 -52.47 -13.78 -21.05
N LYS A 21 -52.50 -12.59 -21.68
CA LYS A 21 -52.55 -12.43 -23.13
C LYS A 21 -51.12 -12.45 -23.68
N LYS A 22 -50.83 -13.35 -24.64
CA LYS A 22 -49.65 -13.36 -25.48
C LYS A 22 -49.60 -12.10 -26.35
N PRO A 23 -48.44 -11.42 -26.47
CA PRO A 23 -48.21 -10.49 -27.57
C PRO A 23 -47.66 -11.24 -28.80
N ALA A 24 -48.09 -10.74 -29.97
CA ALA A 24 -47.77 -11.21 -31.30
C ALA A 24 -46.26 -11.05 -31.67
N ASP A 25 -45.85 -11.91 -32.60
CA ASP A 25 -44.58 -11.96 -33.26
C ASP A 25 -44.16 -10.61 -33.87
N THR A 26 -43.03 -10.05 -33.41
CA THR A 26 -42.33 -8.98 -34.11
C THR A 26 -41.08 -9.55 -34.78
N VAL A 27 -41.09 -9.45 -36.09
CA VAL A 27 -40.05 -9.83 -37.05
C VAL A 27 -38.74 -9.11 -36.74
N LYS A 28 -37.64 -9.87 -36.56
CA LYS A 28 -36.28 -9.35 -36.49
C LYS A 28 -35.82 -8.91 -37.88
N PRO A 29 -35.24 -7.71 -38.05
CA PRO A 29 -34.55 -7.38 -39.30
C PRO A 29 -33.14 -8.09 -39.30
N ALA A 30 -32.79 -8.61 -40.47
CA ALA A 30 -31.51 -9.27 -40.75
C ALA A 30 -30.32 -8.29 -40.66
N PRO A 31 -29.10 -8.74 -40.31
CA PRO A 31 -27.95 -7.87 -40.26
C PRO A 31 -27.45 -7.48 -41.65
N ALA A 32 -27.26 -6.19 -41.87
CA ALA A 32 -26.69 -5.62 -43.07
C ALA A 32 -25.23 -6.10 -43.22
N LYS A 33 -24.93 -6.70 -44.38
CA LYS A 33 -23.54 -7.00 -44.82
C LYS A 33 -22.80 -5.70 -45.13
N ILE A 34 -21.79 -5.39 -44.39
CA ILE A 34 -20.85 -4.31 -44.71
C ILE A 34 -19.77 -4.94 -45.62
N GLU A 35 -19.78 -4.58 -46.90
CA GLU A 35 -18.70 -4.86 -47.83
C GLU A 35 -17.48 -4.00 -47.52
N ILE A 36 -16.37 -4.63 -47.10
CA ILE A 36 -15.10 -3.96 -46.93
C ILE A 36 -14.40 -3.97 -48.27
N LYS A 37 -14.27 -2.80 -48.95
CA LYS A 37 -13.42 -2.61 -50.13
C LYS A 37 -11.95 -2.57 -49.65
N PRO A 38 -11.02 -3.28 -50.37
CA PRO A 38 -9.61 -3.26 -50.02
C PRO A 38 -8.97 -1.91 -50.32
N ASN A 39 -8.27 -1.38 -49.33
CA ASN A 39 -7.53 -0.12 -49.41
C ASN A 39 -6.23 -0.36 -50.18
N ARG A 40 -6.00 0.44 -51.25
CA ARG A 40 -4.83 0.37 -52.13
C ARG A 40 -3.55 0.72 -51.33
N GLU A 41 -2.58 -0.20 -51.38
CA GLU A 41 -1.22 0.04 -50.94
C GLU A 41 -0.56 1.18 -51.70
N LYS A 42 0.07 2.12 -50.95
CA LYS A 42 1.00 3.10 -51.49
C LYS A 42 2.41 2.50 -51.55
N PRO A 43 3.17 2.71 -52.63
CA PRO A 43 4.48 2.08 -52.81
C PRO A 43 5.54 2.72 -51.89
N ALA A 44 6.45 1.87 -51.38
CA ALA A 44 7.60 2.23 -50.58
C ALA A 44 8.64 3.03 -51.36
N PRO A 45 9.38 3.96 -50.74
CA PRO A 45 10.44 4.72 -51.41
C PRO A 45 11.69 3.85 -51.61
N LYS A 46 12.23 3.96 -52.81
CA LYS A 46 13.44 3.27 -53.32
C LYS A 46 14.69 3.61 -52.50
N LYS A 47 15.45 2.59 -52.10
CA LYS A 47 16.80 2.72 -51.54
C LYS A 47 17.76 3.30 -52.59
N ALA A 48 18.41 4.42 -52.27
CA ALA A 48 19.56 4.92 -52.98
C ALA A 48 20.82 4.22 -52.47
N ALA A 49 21.54 3.55 -53.38
CA ALA A 49 22.85 2.98 -53.13
C ALA A 49 23.90 4.10 -53.14
N VAL A 50 24.69 4.20 -52.08
CA VAL A 50 25.92 5.01 -52.07
C VAL A 50 27.09 4.05 -51.81
N THR A 51 27.88 3.86 -52.86
CA THR A 51 29.19 3.24 -52.81
C THR A 51 30.20 4.22 -52.24
N GLY A 52 30.92 3.84 -51.20
CA GLY A 52 32.00 4.66 -50.62
C GLY A 52 33.04 3.77 -49.92
N LYS A 53 34.21 3.72 -50.54
CA LYS A 53 35.38 2.93 -50.25
C LYS A 53 35.88 2.96 -48.82
N ALA A 54 36.30 1.78 -48.36
CA ALA A 54 37.10 1.56 -47.16
C ALA A 54 38.46 2.29 -47.20
N LYS A 55 38.82 2.97 -46.11
CA LYS A 55 40.22 3.25 -45.79
C LYS A 55 40.52 2.66 -44.42
N LYS A 56 41.39 1.66 -44.44
CA LYS A 56 42.13 1.15 -43.27
C LYS A 56 43.06 2.24 -42.76
N THR A 57 43.07 2.51 -41.48
CA THR A 57 44.20 3.11 -40.80
C THR A 57 44.43 2.38 -39.48
N SER A 58 45.64 1.95 -39.35
CA SER A 58 46.23 1.12 -38.32
C SER A 58 46.46 1.84 -37.01
N LEU A 59 46.42 1.07 -35.93
CA LEU A 59 46.87 1.38 -34.53
C LEU A 59 48.30 1.97 -34.47
N PRO A 60 48.62 2.62 -33.31
CA PRO A 60 49.70 2.01 -32.57
C PRO A 60 49.38 1.73 -31.09
N ALA A 61 49.87 0.60 -30.65
CA ALA A 61 49.99 0.17 -29.27
C ALA A 61 51.00 0.99 -28.53
N THR A 62 50.74 1.38 -27.29
CA THR A 62 51.78 1.70 -26.33
C THR A 62 51.55 0.92 -25.04
N ASN A 63 52.51 0.14 -24.78
CA ASN A 63 52.81 -0.73 -23.66
C ASN A 63 53.45 0.10 -22.54
N THR A 64 52.93 0.04 -21.30
CA THR A 64 53.75 0.32 -20.09
C THR A 64 53.12 -0.47 -18.91
N GLY A 65 53.71 -1.38 -18.46
CA GLY A 65 54.63 -1.90 -17.56
C GLY A 65 54.17 -1.79 -16.11
N MET A 66 54.05 -2.95 -15.50
CA MET A 66 53.80 -3.27 -14.08
C MET A 66 54.70 -2.49 -13.07
N PRO A 67 54.37 -2.55 -11.71
CA PRO A 67 54.83 -3.73 -10.96
C PRO A 67 53.86 -4.25 -9.87
N VAL A 68 53.92 -5.55 -9.75
CA VAL A 68 53.44 -6.41 -8.66
C VAL A 68 54.08 -6.01 -7.31
N LYS A 69 53.31 -5.82 -6.27
CA LYS A 69 53.81 -5.82 -4.88
C LYS A 69 53.22 -6.97 -4.07
N LYS A 70 54.18 -7.71 -3.52
CA LYS A 70 54.17 -8.90 -2.69
C LYS A 70 53.14 -8.88 -1.54
N ALA A 71 52.53 -10.06 -1.36
CA ALA A 71 51.82 -10.48 -0.17
C ALA A 71 52.74 -10.51 1.07
N VAL A 72 52.29 -9.93 2.16
CA VAL A 72 52.85 -10.13 3.50
C VAL A 72 51.84 -10.98 4.29
N LYS A 73 52.31 -12.19 4.66
CA LYS A 73 51.66 -13.05 5.65
C LYS A 73 51.88 -12.45 7.04
N LEU A 74 50.81 -12.20 7.78
CA LEU A 74 50.87 -12.01 9.21
C LEU A 74 49.98 -13.06 9.88
N SER A 75 50.63 -13.98 10.57
CA SER A 75 50.10 -14.94 11.50
C SER A 75 49.78 -14.27 12.83
N GLY A 76 48.54 -14.40 13.31
CA GLY A 76 48.18 -14.01 14.67
C GLY A 76 46.94 -14.75 15.10
N LYS A 77 47.11 -15.66 16.06
CA LYS A 77 46.04 -16.41 16.73
C LYS A 77 45.10 -15.47 17.51
N PRO A 78 43.80 -15.74 17.59
CA PRO A 78 42.91 -15.01 18.51
C PRO A 78 42.95 -15.66 19.92
N PRO A 79 42.80 -14.85 20.97
CA PRO A 79 42.61 -15.39 22.32
C PRO A 79 41.16 -15.85 22.51
N LYS A 80 41.00 -16.99 23.19
CA LYS A 80 39.75 -17.50 23.71
C LYS A 80 39.33 -16.65 24.92
N GLU A 81 38.13 -16.14 24.90
CA GLU A 81 37.40 -15.77 26.11
C GLU A 81 35.99 -16.37 26.08
N THR A 82 35.81 -17.24 27.04
CA THR A 82 34.56 -17.93 27.38
C THR A 82 33.72 -16.97 28.23
N GLN A 83 32.56 -16.54 27.77
CA GLN A 83 31.56 -15.96 28.65
C GLN A 83 30.26 -16.74 28.52
N GLN A 84 29.82 -17.28 29.65
CA GLN A 84 28.55 -17.99 29.87
C GLN A 84 27.35 -17.03 29.72
N PRO A 85 26.20 -17.52 29.29
CA PRO A 85 24.98 -16.70 29.20
C PRO A 85 24.39 -16.48 30.60
N ALA A 86 24.07 -15.22 30.90
CA ALA A 86 23.33 -14.81 32.08
C ALA A 86 21.85 -15.17 31.94
N GLU A 87 21.28 -15.76 32.97
CA GLU A 87 19.85 -16.07 33.14
C GLU A 87 19.01 -14.77 33.18
N PRO A 88 17.75 -14.82 32.72
CA PRO A 88 16.83 -13.70 32.79
C PRO A 88 16.32 -13.49 34.22
N GLN A 89 16.59 -12.33 34.79
CA GLN A 89 16.03 -11.92 36.09
C GLN A 89 14.53 -11.62 35.97
N ASP A 90 13.77 -12.27 36.84
CA ASP A 90 12.35 -12.15 37.10
C ASP A 90 11.98 -10.73 37.59
N THR A 91 11.29 -9.94 36.76
CA THR A 91 10.79 -8.60 37.07
C THR A 91 9.36 -8.63 37.67
N ARG A 92 9.07 -9.56 38.57
CA ARG A 92 7.83 -9.51 39.36
C ARG A 92 8.10 -9.17 40.82
N ARG A 93 8.33 -7.90 41.12
CA ARG A 93 8.20 -7.35 42.50
C ARG A 93 8.39 -5.84 42.49
N PHE A 94 7.33 -5.08 42.22
CA PHE A 94 7.16 -3.71 42.67
C PHE A 94 5.68 -3.29 42.59
N ILE A 95 4.85 -3.90 43.40
CA ILE A 95 3.57 -3.29 43.83
C ILE A 95 3.35 -3.75 45.27
N THR A 96 3.68 -2.91 46.23
CA THR A 96 3.03 -2.77 47.51
C THR A 96 3.84 -1.81 48.38
N ALA A 97 3.27 -0.66 48.70
CA ALA A 97 3.17 -0.05 50.03
C ALA A 97 2.91 1.44 49.90
N ILE A 98 1.65 1.82 50.12
CA ILE A 98 1.25 3.20 50.44
C ILE A 98 1.52 3.36 51.95
N PRO A 99 2.33 4.32 52.44
CA PRO A 99 2.46 4.58 53.86
C PRO A 99 1.29 5.43 54.35
N LYS A 100 0.57 4.92 55.36
CA LYS A 100 -0.46 5.63 56.11
C LYS A 100 0.16 6.84 56.82
N LYS A 101 -0.48 8.00 56.68
CA LYS A 101 -0.20 9.24 57.42
C LYS A 101 -0.33 8.99 58.93
N ARG A 102 0.73 9.27 59.67
CA ARG A 102 0.74 9.34 61.12
C ARG A 102 0.51 10.80 61.52
N ALA A 103 -0.57 11.06 62.25
CA ALA A 103 -0.90 12.35 62.84
C ALA A 103 0.13 12.72 63.93
N THR A 104 0.70 13.89 63.85
CA THR A 104 1.47 14.50 64.94
C THR A 104 0.79 15.76 65.42
N LYS A 105 0.68 15.78 66.74
CA LYS A 105 0.00 16.74 67.60
C LYS A 105 0.56 18.15 67.46
N THR A 106 -0.35 19.12 67.47
CA THR A 106 -0.12 20.55 67.66
C THR A 106 0.44 20.84 69.02
N ASN A 107 1.39 21.75 69.09
CA ASN A 107 1.72 22.51 70.33
C ASN A 107 1.84 23.99 69.94
N PRO A 108 1.13 24.89 70.74
CA PRO A 108 1.14 26.31 70.46
C PRO A 108 2.17 27.02 71.31
N ASN A 109 2.90 27.97 70.81
CA ASN A 109 3.36 29.23 71.38
C ASN A 109 4.53 29.76 70.54
N THR A 110 4.50 30.90 70.17
CA THR A 110 4.75 32.24 70.61
C THR A 110 5.04 33.16 69.43
N ALA A 111 4.39 34.24 69.40
CA ALA A 111 4.59 35.35 68.48
C ALA A 111 5.92 36.06 68.77
N SER A 112 6.62 36.45 67.69
CA SER A 112 7.34 37.72 67.69
C SER A 112 7.57 38.21 66.25
N LEU A 113 7.21 39.44 66.06
CA LEU A 113 7.37 40.31 64.93
C LEU A 113 8.84 40.40 64.46
N GLN A 114 9.12 40.22 63.16
CA GLN A 114 10.15 41.03 62.53
C GLN A 114 9.76 41.40 61.10
N LYS A 115 9.89 42.69 60.85
CA LYS A 115 9.60 43.39 59.59
C LYS A 115 10.55 43.00 58.45
N GLY A 116 9.96 42.84 57.29
CA GLY A 116 10.43 43.37 56.02
C GLY A 116 11.76 42.83 55.49
N LYS A 117 11.73 41.74 54.70
CA LYS A 117 12.63 41.59 53.53
C LYS A 117 11.73 41.39 52.30
N LYS A 118 11.92 42.30 51.32
CA LYS A 118 11.39 42.12 49.97
C LYS A 118 11.96 40.79 49.47
N THR A 119 11.11 39.81 49.28
CA THR A 119 11.43 38.60 48.52
C THR A 119 11.51 39.01 47.05
N GLU A 120 12.72 38.93 46.50
CA GLU A 120 12.92 38.88 45.05
C GLU A 120 12.09 37.74 44.50
N PRO A 121 11.46 37.88 43.31
CA PRO A 121 10.73 36.80 42.69
C PRO A 121 11.70 35.64 42.46
N MET A 122 11.44 34.52 43.09
CA MET A 122 12.10 33.26 42.80
C MET A 122 11.98 33.04 41.29
N ALA A 123 13.13 32.94 40.61
CA ALA A 123 13.18 32.53 39.23
C ALA A 123 12.40 31.21 39.09
N GLU A 124 11.36 31.24 38.25
CA GLU A 124 10.56 30.07 37.93
C GLU A 124 11.50 28.98 37.41
N LEU A 125 11.54 27.85 38.05
CA LEU A 125 12.27 26.68 37.59
C LEU A 125 11.63 26.22 36.28
N PRO A 126 12.37 26.10 35.17
CA PRO A 126 11.81 25.90 33.84
C PRO A 126 11.32 24.46 33.58
N ASN A 127 10.64 23.80 34.54
CA ASN A 127 10.08 22.47 34.37
C ASN A 127 9.04 22.07 35.39
N GLN A 128 8.10 22.97 35.73
CA GLN A 128 6.92 22.53 36.49
C GLN A 128 5.89 21.95 35.52
N TYR A 129 5.68 20.62 35.59
CA TYR A 129 4.55 19.94 34.96
C TYR A 129 3.28 20.33 35.74
N THR A 130 2.53 21.27 35.20
CA THR A 130 1.27 21.80 35.77
C THR A 130 0.11 21.40 34.85
N GLU A 131 -1.11 21.60 35.34
CA GLU A 131 -2.35 21.39 34.57
C GLU A 131 -2.34 22.21 33.27
N ASP A 132 -1.75 23.40 33.26
CA ASP A 132 -1.60 24.26 32.08
C ASP A 132 -0.64 23.72 31.03
N SER A 133 0.21 22.76 31.41
CA SER A 133 1.10 22.08 30.47
C SER A 133 0.38 21.02 29.63
N ILE A 134 -0.85 20.63 29.98
CA ILE A 134 -1.67 19.66 29.27
C ILE A 134 -2.51 20.39 28.21
N LYS A 135 -2.18 20.16 26.93
CA LYS A 135 -2.90 20.75 25.79
C LYS A 135 -3.63 19.70 24.99
N SER A 136 -4.89 19.96 24.68
CA SER A 136 -5.64 19.21 23.69
C SER A 136 -5.40 19.84 22.30
N LEU A 137 -4.93 19.05 21.36
CA LEU A 137 -4.70 19.48 19.97
C LEU A 137 -5.89 19.09 19.11
N ASP A 138 -6.25 19.93 18.14
CA ASP A 138 -7.14 19.50 17.08
C ASP A 138 -6.40 18.50 16.15
N TRP A 139 -7.15 17.78 15.30
CA TRP A 139 -6.58 16.73 14.45
C TRP A 139 -5.52 17.27 13.46
N ARG A 140 -5.67 18.50 12.96
CA ARG A 140 -4.74 19.13 12.01
C ARG A 140 -3.43 19.48 12.72
N GLU A 141 -3.55 20.11 13.88
CA GLU A 141 -2.42 20.47 14.73
C GLU A 141 -1.64 19.22 15.14
N HIS A 142 -2.36 18.15 15.53
CA HIS A 142 -1.73 16.88 15.90
C HIS A 142 -0.98 16.25 14.70
N ILE A 143 -1.60 16.18 13.51
CA ILE A 143 -0.95 15.63 12.31
C ILE A 143 0.30 16.46 11.95
N ARG A 144 0.21 17.79 12.00
CA ARG A 144 1.32 18.68 11.66
C ARG A 144 2.44 18.64 12.72
N LEU A 145 2.10 18.46 13.99
CA LEU A 145 3.07 18.33 15.09
C LEU A 145 3.76 16.95 15.08
N ARG A 146 3.06 15.89 14.68
CA ARG A 146 3.51 14.51 14.71
C ARG A 146 3.34 13.80 13.35
N PRO A 147 3.85 14.38 12.25
CA PRO A 147 3.61 13.82 10.90
C PRO A 147 4.13 12.40 10.76
N GLY A 148 5.22 12.04 11.46
CA GLY A 148 5.79 10.70 11.43
C GLY A 148 4.85 9.58 11.85
N MET A 149 3.82 9.87 12.67
CA MET A 149 2.79 8.87 13.03
C MET A 149 1.89 8.50 11.84
N TYR A 150 1.75 9.38 10.86
CA TYR A 150 0.83 9.23 9.73
C TYR A 150 1.53 8.84 8.43
N ILE A 151 2.71 9.40 8.20
CA ILE A 151 3.43 9.26 6.93
C ILE A 151 4.86 8.70 7.09
N GLY A 152 5.23 8.30 8.30
CA GLY A 152 6.58 7.80 8.57
C GLY A 152 7.66 8.88 8.48
N LYS A 153 8.77 8.57 7.85
CA LYS A 153 9.91 9.47 7.68
C LYS A 153 9.53 10.67 6.82
N LEU A 154 9.88 11.89 7.25
CA LEU A 154 9.60 13.09 6.45
C LEU A 154 10.40 13.08 5.16
N GLY A 155 11.71 13.18 5.26
CA GLY A 155 12.64 13.22 4.14
C GLY A 155 12.45 14.42 3.18
N ASP A 156 13.29 14.46 2.16
CA ASP A 156 13.26 15.47 1.09
C ASP A 156 12.88 14.88 -0.28
N GLY A 157 12.52 13.60 -0.34
CA GLY A 157 12.20 12.86 -1.55
C GLY A 157 13.36 12.08 -2.15
N SER A 158 14.54 12.14 -1.55
CA SER A 158 15.71 11.37 -2.01
C SER A 158 15.60 9.86 -1.73
N SER A 159 14.64 9.45 -0.90
CA SER A 159 14.38 8.04 -0.55
C SER A 159 12.94 7.66 -0.88
N MET A 160 12.71 6.42 -1.36
CA MET A 160 11.39 5.92 -1.76
C MET A 160 10.39 5.83 -0.59
N ASP A 161 10.86 5.82 0.65
CA ASP A 161 10.07 5.77 1.88
C ASP A 161 9.81 7.15 2.50
N ASP A 162 10.27 8.23 1.86
CA ASP A 162 10.01 9.58 2.33
C ASP A 162 8.53 9.96 2.26
N GLY A 163 8.09 10.75 3.23
CA GLY A 163 6.68 11.05 3.47
C GLY A 163 5.93 11.65 2.28
N ILE A 164 6.59 12.37 1.37
CA ILE A 164 5.95 12.90 0.17
C ILE A 164 5.39 11.79 -0.74
N TYR A 165 6.08 10.63 -0.81
CA TYR A 165 5.58 9.47 -1.56
C TYR A 165 4.44 8.76 -0.83
N ILE A 166 4.38 8.86 0.51
CA ILE A 166 3.24 8.37 1.28
C ILE A 166 2.02 9.28 1.06
N LEU A 167 2.19 10.62 0.98
CA LEU A 167 1.09 11.52 0.61
C LEU A 167 0.52 11.17 -0.77
N LEU A 168 1.38 10.98 -1.77
CA LEU A 168 0.98 10.53 -3.10
C LEU A 168 0.20 9.22 -3.03
N LYS A 169 0.74 8.24 -2.30
CA LYS A 169 0.16 6.92 -2.12
C LYS A 169 -1.25 6.98 -1.53
N GLU A 170 -1.48 7.74 -0.47
CA GLU A 170 -2.79 7.87 0.18
C GLU A 170 -3.88 8.43 -0.78
N VAL A 171 -3.50 9.28 -1.74
CA VAL A 171 -4.44 9.77 -2.76
C VAL A 171 -4.70 8.71 -3.83
N VAL A 172 -3.65 8.05 -4.33
CA VAL A 172 -3.78 7.01 -5.36
C VAL A 172 -4.52 5.79 -4.81
N ASP A 173 -4.30 5.39 -3.55
CA ASP A 173 -4.99 4.29 -2.89
C ASP A 173 -6.53 4.44 -2.93
N ASN A 174 -7.04 5.67 -2.82
CA ASN A 174 -8.49 5.90 -2.95
C ASN A 174 -8.99 5.66 -4.40
N CYS A 175 -8.17 5.96 -5.41
CA CYS A 175 -8.49 5.65 -6.80
C CYS A 175 -8.48 4.12 -7.04
N ILE A 176 -7.53 3.41 -6.42
CA ILE A 176 -7.44 1.94 -6.48
C ILE A 176 -8.65 1.28 -5.81
N ASP A 177 -9.12 1.83 -4.70
CA ASP A 177 -10.32 1.32 -4.02
C ASP A 177 -11.56 1.41 -4.93
N GLU A 178 -11.74 2.50 -5.69
CA GLU A 178 -12.81 2.60 -6.68
C GLU A 178 -12.66 1.55 -7.80
N TYR A 179 -11.44 1.35 -8.30
CA TYR A 179 -11.16 0.32 -9.31
C TYR A 179 -11.48 -1.10 -8.80
N THR A 180 -11.06 -1.45 -7.60
CA THR A 180 -11.30 -2.78 -7.01
C THR A 180 -12.79 -3.05 -6.77
N MET A 181 -13.58 -2.00 -6.60
CA MET A 181 -15.04 -2.06 -6.54
C MET A 181 -15.73 -2.12 -7.93
N GLY A 182 -14.95 -2.14 -9.00
CA GLY A 182 -15.45 -2.22 -10.37
C GLY A 182 -15.73 -0.88 -11.03
N PHE A 183 -15.35 0.23 -10.41
CA PHE A 183 -15.57 1.59 -10.92
C PHE A 183 -14.28 2.25 -11.38
N GLY A 184 -14.29 2.78 -12.61
CA GLY A 184 -13.12 3.46 -13.17
C GLY A 184 -11.99 2.50 -13.55
N LYS A 185 -11.49 2.58 -14.77
CA LYS A 185 -10.38 1.74 -15.28
C LYS A 185 -9.14 2.57 -15.60
N ARG A 186 -9.18 3.84 -15.28
CA ARG A 186 -8.12 4.80 -15.56
C ARG A 186 -7.91 5.73 -14.37
N VAL A 187 -6.64 6.00 -14.08
CA VAL A 187 -6.19 7.03 -13.16
C VAL A 187 -5.22 7.94 -13.90
N GLU A 188 -5.35 9.24 -13.74
CA GLU A 188 -4.40 10.23 -14.26
C GLU A 188 -3.63 10.83 -13.09
N LEU A 189 -2.32 10.74 -13.17
CA LEU A 189 -1.37 11.27 -12.20
C LEU A 189 -0.47 12.27 -12.90
N ARG A 190 -0.40 13.49 -12.39
CA ARG A 190 0.53 14.53 -12.86
C ARG A 190 1.28 15.08 -11.67
N ILE A 191 2.59 15.21 -11.83
CA ILE A 191 3.47 15.90 -10.89
C ILE A 191 4.20 16.97 -11.66
N GLU A 192 4.01 18.23 -11.26
CA GLU A 192 4.56 19.40 -11.92
C GLU A 192 4.86 20.47 -10.85
N ASP A 193 6.07 21.00 -10.85
CA ASP A 193 6.53 22.04 -9.91
C ASP A 193 6.25 21.72 -8.43
N GLY A 194 6.43 20.45 -8.03
CA GLY A 194 6.17 19.98 -6.67
C GLY A 194 4.68 19.82 -6.33
N SER A 195 3.77 20.13 -7.25
CA SER A 195 2.33 19.91 -7.10
C SER A 195 1.93 18.58 -7.70
N VAL A 196 1.07 17.86 -7.00
CA VAL A 196 0.54 16.54 -7.40
C VAL A 196 -0.93 16.68 -7.74
N THR A 197 -1.33 16.18 -8.90
CA THR A 197 -2.73 16.10 -9.32
C THR A 197 -3.08 14.66 -9.66
N VAL A 198 -4.14 14.12 -9.02
CA VAL A 198 -4.63 12.77 -9.26
C VAL A 198 -6.10 12.82 -9.61
N ARG A 199 -6.49 12.19 -10.71
CA ARG A 199 -7.87 12.07 -11.20
C ARG A 199 -8.23 10.60 -11.36
N ASP A 200 -9.28 10.16 -10.68
CA ASP A 200 -9.96 8.89 -10.97
C ASP A 200 -11.24 9.11 -11.78
N TYR A 201 -11.77 8.03 -12.31
CA TYR A 201 -13.03 7.97 -13.05
C TYR A 201 -13.99 6.98 -12.39
N GLY A 202 -13.96 6.93 -11.03
CA GLY A 202 -14.86 6.15 -10.21
C GLY A 202 -16.22 6.80 -10.02
N ARG A 203 -16.89 6.50 -8.91
CA ARG A 203 -18.22 7.03 -8.60
C ARG A 203 -18.25 8.51 -8.21
N GLY A 204 -17.12 9.03 -7.76
CA GLY A 204 -17.02 10.35 -7.14
C GLY A 204 -17.53 10.38 -5.71
N ILE A 205 -16.94 11.26 -4.89
CA ILE A 205 -17.39 11.50 -3.52
C ILE A 205 -18.81 12.08 -3.55
N PRO A 206 -19.75 11.62 -2.69
CA PRO A 206 -21.07 12.25 -2.56
C PRO A 206 -20.93 13.76 -2.31
N LEU A 207 -21.58 14.59 -3.15
CA LEU A 207 -21.30 16.04 -3.21
C LEU A 207 -21.48 16.76 -1.87
N GLY A 208 -22.51 16.40 -1.10
CA GLY A 208 -22.74 16.95 0.25
C GLY A 208 -21.72 16.50 1.32
N LYS A 209 -20.76 15.62 0.97
CA LYS A 209 -19.76 15.08 1.90
C LYS A 209 -18.32 15.38 1.50
N VAL A 210 -18.10 16.13 0.44
CA VAL A 210 -16.77 16.44 -0.09
C VAL A 210 -15.85 17.05 0.98
N VAL A 211 -16.32 18.05 1.71
CA VAL A 211 -15.55 18.68 2.80
C VAL A 211 -15.32 17.69 3.93
N ASP A 212 -16.37 17.02 4.41
CA ASP A 212 -16.29 16.10 5.54
C ASP A 212 -15.29 14.98 5.33
N VAL A 213 -15.30 14.36 4.13
CA VAL A 213 -14.44 13.21 3.80
C VAL A 213 -12.96 13.58 3.83
N VAL A 214 -12.57 14.81 3.50
CA VAL A 214 -11.16 15.23 3.43
C VAL A 214 -10.69 16.02 4.64
N SER A 215 -11.60 16.41 5.56
CA SER A 215 -11.26 17.31 6.69
C SER A 215 -11.76 16.86 8.07
N LYS A 216 -12.57 15.80 8.15
CA LYS A 216 -13.04 15.28 9.46
C LYS A 216 -12.50 13.88 9.71
N ILE A 217 -11.76 13.69 10.81
CA ILE A 217 -11.31 12.36 11.24
C ILE A 217 -12.53 11.48 11.52
N ASN A 218 -12.37 10.17 11.36
CA ASN A 218 -13.42 9.17 11.53
C ASN A 218 -14.62 9.38 10.58
N THR A 219 -14.38 9.97 9.41
CA THR A 219 -15.38 10.13 8.36
C THR A 219 -14.93 9.39 7.11
N GLY A 220 -15.70 8.42 6.66
CA GLY A 220 -15.41 7.63 5.46
C GLY A 220 -16.50 6.60 5.22
N ALA A 221 -16.67 6.16 4.00
CA ALA A 221 -17.64 5.12 3.62
C ALA A 221 -17.16 3.70 3.93
N LYS A 222 -15.93 3.55 4.44
CA LYS A 222 -15.26 2.26 4.59
C LYS A 222 -15.54 1.56 5.93
N TYR A 223 -16.18 2.25 6.88
CA TYR A 223 -16.44 1.70 8.22
C TYR A 223 -17.55 0.64 8.27
N ASP A 224 -18.62 0.78 7.45
CA ASP A 224 -19.82 -0.06 7.55
C ASP A 224 -20.11 -0.91 6.31
N SER A 225 -19.27 -0.87 5.31
CA SER A 225 -19.57 -1.49 4.02
C SER A 225 -18.80 -2.79 3.85
N LYS A 226 -19.52 -3.91 3.73
CA LYS A 226 -18.95 -5.22 3.34
C LYS A 226 -18.12 -5.14 2.06
N ALA A 227 -18.38 -4.16 1.20
CA ALA A 227 -17.66 -3.94 -0.05
C ALA A 227 -16.22 -3.44 0.14
N PHE A 228 -15.91 -2.78 1.27
CA PHE A 228 -14.58 -2.23 1.55
C PHE A 228 -13.73 -3.06 2.53
N GLN A 229 -14.20 -4.24 2.95
CA GLN A 229 -13.50 -5.07 3.94
C GLN A 229 -12.06 -5.45 3.53
N LYS A 230 -11.79 -5.52 2.22
CA LYS A 230 -10.47 -5.80 1.64
C LYS A 230 -9.78 -4.53 1.08
N SER A 231 -10.26 -3.35 1.47
CA SER A 231 -9.68 -2.07 1.09
C SER A 231 -8.41 -1.79 1.89
N VAL A 232 -7.57 -0.93 1.35
CA VAL A 232 -6.33 -0.50 1.99
C VAL A 232 -6.54 0.64 2.98
N GLY A 233 -7.43 1.55 2.66
CA GLY A 233 -7.65 2.80 3.40
C GLY A 233 -8.66 2.69 4.53
N LEU A 234 -8.59 1.67 5.39
CA LEU A 234 -9.56 1.40 6.45
C LEU A 234 -9.65 2.49 7.54
N ASN A 235 -8.53 3.11 7.89
CA ASN A 235 -8.46 4.05 9.02
C ASN A 235 -9.09 5.42 8.75
N GLY A 236 -9.44 5.73 7.51
CA GLY A 236 -10.09 6.99 7.13
C GLY A 236 -9.29 8.27 7.45
N VAL A 237 -7.97 8.16 7.65
CA VAL A 237 -7.09 9.28 8.02
C VAL A 237 -6.16 9.75 6.89
N GLY A 238 -5.88 8.91 5.89
CA GLY A 238 -4.87 9.19 4.87
C GLY A 238 -5.08 10.51 4.13
N THR A 239 -6.25 10.72 3.53
CA THR A 239 -6.56 11.97 2.82
C THR A 239 -6.51 13.19 3.75
N LYS A 240 -6.86 13.04 5.04
CA LYS A 240 -6.77 14.11 6.04
C LYS A 240 -5.31 14.45 6.33
N ALA A 241 -4.43 13.44 6.37
CA ALA A 241 -3.00 13.67 6.51
C ALA A 241 -2.43 14.42 5.30
N VAL A 242 -2.83 14.04 4.07
CA VAL A 242 -2.45 14.80 2.86
C VAL A 242 -2.91 16.24 2.96
N ASN A 243 -4.17 16.48 3.32
CA ASN A 243 -4.75 17.81 3.47
C ASN A 243 -4.01 18.64 4.53
N ALA A 244 -3.81 18.09 5.75
CA ALA A 244 -3.15 18.80 6.84
C ALA A 244 -1.66 19.09 6.59
N LEU A 245 -0.97 18.25 5.79
CA LEU A 245 0.45 18.37 5.48
C LEU A 245 0.74 19.09 4.16
N SER A 246 -0.28 19.69 3.55
CA SER A 246 -0.15 20.43 2.28
C SER A 246 -0.40 21.93 2.49
N SER A 247 0.40 22.77 1.85
CA SER A 247 0.20 24.21 1.75
C SER A 247 -0.94 24.58 0.80
N TYR A 248 -1.30 23.66 -0.08
CA TYR A 248 -2.48 23.77 -0.94
C TYR A 248 -3.07 22.37 -1.11
N PHE A 249 -4.36 22.24 -0.86
CA PHE A 249 -5.13 21.03 -1.12
C PHE A 249 -6.47 21.40 -1.74
N ARG A 250 -6.79 20.79 -2.86
CA ARG A 250 -8.04 20.98 -3.58
C ARG A 250 -8.65 19.64 -3.91
N VAL A 251 -9.92 19.49 -3.65
CA VAL A 251 -10.72 18.33 -4.03
C VAL A 251 -11.90 18.78 -4.90
N ALA A 252 -12.11 18.10 -6.02
CA ALA A 252 -13.31 18.24 -6.84
C ALA A 252 -13.94 16.87 -7.03
N ALA A 253 -15.18 16.72 -6.62
CA ALA A 253 -15.99 15.54 -6.88
C ALA A 253 -16.93 15.80 -8.07
N PHE A 254 -16.99 14.85 -8.97
CA PHE A 254 -17.86 14.86 -10.16
C PHE A 254 -18.81 13.68 -10.03
N ARG A 255 -20.10 13.97 -9.95
CA ARG A 255 -21.10 12.94 -9.75
C ARG A 255 -22.44 13.33 -10.36
N ASP A 256 -22.97 12.44 -11.21
CA ASP A 256 -24.30 12.53 -11.79
C ASP A 256 -24.55 13.88 -12.51
N GLY A 257 -23.55 14.34 -13.32
CA GLY A 257 -23.60 15.59 -14.08
C GLY A 257 -23.40 16.86 -13.25
N ARG A 258 -23.00 16.74 -11.98
CA ARG A 258 -22.73 17.86 -11.07
C ARG A 258 -21.35 17.77 -10.46
N THR A 259 -20.80 18.91 -10.05
CA THR A 259 -19.50 19.00 -9.38
C THR A 259 -19.57 19.83 -8.11
N LYS A 260 -18.77 19.43 -7.13
CA LYS A 260 -18.52 20.15 -5.88
C LYS A 260 -17.03 20.26 -5.66
N VAL A 261 -16.57 21.47 -5.32
CA VAL A 261 -15.15 21.76 -5.12
C VAL A 261 -14.93 22.37 -3.74
N ALA A 262 -13.83 21.99 -3.09
CA ALA A 262 -13.35 22.60 -1.85
C ALA A 262 -11.83 22.78 -1.89
N GLU A 263 -11.34 23.86 -1.31
CA GLU A 263 -9.93 24.23 -1.22
C GLU A 263 -9.52 24.45 0.23
N PHE A 264 -8.31 24.03 0.56
CA PHE A 264 -7.77 24.05 1.91
C PHE A 264 -6.32 24.54 1.89
N ASP A 265 -5.91 25.17 2.98
CA ASP A 265 -4.53 25.47 3.34
C ASP A 265 -4.23 24.79 4.67
N LYS A 266 -3.24 23.88 4.69
CA LYS A 266 -2.78 23.17 5.91
C LYS A 266 -3.94 22.51 6.70
N GLY A 267 -4.90 21.94 5.96
CA GLY A 267 -6.08 21.30 6.53
C GLY A 267 -7.22 22.25 6.93
N GLN A 268 -7.01 23.58 6.83
CA GLN A 268 -8.05 24.56 7.06
C GLN A 268 -8.83 24.86 5.79
N LEU A 269 -10.17 24.77 5.87
CA LEU A 269 -11.02 25.11 4.73
C LEU A 269 -10.88 26.59 4.39
N VAL A 270 -10.41 26.88 3.17
CA VAL A 270 -10.27 28.24 2.64
C VAL A 270 -11.51 28.63 1.85
N LYS A 271 -11.98 27.70 1.00
CA LYS A 271 -13.12 27.97 0.12
C LYS A 271 -13.91 26.70 -0.18
N GLU A 272 -15.21 26.81 -0.06
CA GLU A 272 -16.16 25.84 -0.52
C GLU A 272 -17.01 26.45 -1.64
N TYR A 273 -16.99 25.80 -2.80
CA TYR A 273 -17.76 26.27 -3.96
C TYR A 273 -19.17 25.69 -3.90
N LYS A 274 -20.14 26.43 -4.45
CA LYS A 274 -21.48 25.89 -4.66
C LYS A 274 -21.44 24.76 -5.68
N GLU A 275 -22.36 23.84 -5.58
CA GLU A 275 -22.54 22.81 -6.61
C GLU A 275 -22.92 23.44 -7.93
N THR A 276 -22.32 22.95 -9.00
CA THR A 276 -22.58 23.41 -10.37
C THR A 276 -22.73 22.21 -11.31
N ASP A 277 -23.41 22.40 -12.42
CA ASP A 277 -23.49 21.39 -13.48
C ASP A 277 -22.13 21.23 -14.17
N THR A 278 -21.87 20.03 -14.71
CA THR A 278 -20.63 19.70 -15.40
C THR A 278 -20.83 18.59 -16.42
N ASP A 279 -20.10 18.67 -17.53
CA ASP A 279 -20.01 17.60 -18.53
C ASP A 279 -18.87 16.59 -18.19
N GLN A 280 -18.13 16.81 -17.11
CA GLN A 280 -17.05 15.91 -16.70
C GLN A 280 -17.63 14.57 -16.23
N PRO A 281 -17.02 13.44 -16.63
CA PRO A 281 -17.43 12.11 -16.14
C PRO A 281 -17.27 12.01 -14.63
N ASN A 282 -18.04 11.12 -14.01
CA ASN A 282 -17.97 10.83 -12.58
C ASN A 282 -16.53 10.52 -12.14
N GLY A 283 -16.22 10.80 -10.88
CA GLY A 283 -14.94 10.51 -10.24
C GLY A 283 -14.48 11.63 -9.33
N THR A 284 -13.23 11.56 -8.88
CA THR A 284 -12.63 12.55 -7.97
C THR A 284 -11.33 13.08 -8.54
N LEU A 285 -11.11 14.39 -8.41
CA LEU A 285 -9.86 15.06 -8.70
C LEU A 285 -9.30 15.63 -7.40
N VAL A 286 -8.09 15.25 -7.05
CA VAL A 286 -7.35 15.80 -5.92
C VAL A 286 -6.09 16.47 -6.44
N THR A 287 -5.86 17.73 -6.03
CA THR A 287 -4.60 18.43 -6.26
C THR A 287 -4.04 18.85 -4.92
N PHE A 288 -2.75 18.56 -4.67
CA PHE A 288 -2.10 18.98 -3.45
C PHE A 288 -0.65 19.41 -3.68
N ARG A 289 -0.16 20.26 -2.80
CA ARG A 289 1.24 20.67 -2.74
C ARG A 289 1.73 20.47 -1.30
N PRO A 290 2.69 19.58 -1.05
CA PRO A 290 3.28 19.43 0.27
C PRO A 290 3.74 20.76 0.87
N ASP A 291 3.64 20.92 2.19
CA ASP A 291 4.01 22.17 2.87
C ASP A 291 5.53 22.24 3.06
N ASP A 292 6.17 23.21 2.43
CA ASP A 292 7.63 23.46 2.48
C ASP A 292 8.16 23.70 3.91
N THR A 293 7.30 24.11 4.83
CA THR A 293 7.69 24.27 6.24
C THR A 293 7.89 22.94 6.97
N ILE A 294 7.29 21.88 6.45
CA ILE A 294 7.39 20.50 6.96
C ILE A 294 8.35 19.69 6.07
N PHE A 295 8.16 19.73 4.76
CA PHE A 295 8.99 19.01 3.78
C PHE A 295 9.99 19.98 3.16
N ARG A 296 11.12 20.17 3.83
CA ARG A 296 12.13 21.12 3.39
C ARG A 296 12.82 20.63 2.13
N ASN A 297 12.90 21.49 1.10
CA ASN A 297 13.59 21.21 -0.17
C ASN A 297 13.13 19.92 -0.86
N TYR A 298 11.89 19.53 -0.66
CA TYR A 298 11.39 18.28 -1.23
C TYR A 298 11.34 18.31 -2.76
N HIS A 299 11.56 17.15 -3.34
CA HIS A 299 11.41 16.92 -4.77
C HIS A 299 10.95 15.48 -5.05
N PHE A 300 10.14 15.30 -6.07
CA PHE A 300 9.71 13.98 -6.52
C PHE A 300 10.69 13.43 -7.54
N ILE A 301 11.26 12.25 -7.29
CA ILE A 301 12.07 11.51 -8.25
C ILE A 301 11.12 10.66 -9.10
N ASN A 302 11.08 10.93 -10.41
CA ASN A 302 10.15 10.27 -11.33
C ASN A 302 10.27 8.75 -11.30
N GLU A 303 11.47 8.20 -11.19
CA GLU A 303 11.72 6.76 -11.10
C GLU A 303 11.02 6.12 -9.91
N TYR A 304 11.00 6.78 -8.75
CA TYR A 304 10.31 6.28 -7.57
C TYR A 304 8.79 6.30 -7.74
N VAL A 305 8.26 7.35 -8.35
CA VAL A 305 6.84 7.43 -8.70
C VAL A 305 6.47 6.36 -9.74
N GLU A 306 7.29 6.17 -10.79
CA GLU A 306 7.10 5.13 -11.79
C GLU A 306 7.08 3.73 -11.17
N ASN A 307 7.96 3.45 -10.21
CA ASN A 307 7.98 2.18 -9.49
C ASN A 307 6.69 1.96 -8.68
N GLN A 308 6.15 3.00 -8.02
CA GLN A 308 4.85 2.92 -7.34
C GLN A 308 3.72 2.68 -8.34
N VAL A 309 3.70 3.41 -9.45
CA VAL A 309 2.70 3.27 -10.54
C VAL A 309 2.71 1.85 -11.11
N TRP A 310 3.89 1.29 -11.39
CA TRP A 310 4.02 -0.09 -11.86
C TRP A 310 3.49 -1.10 -10.85
N ASN A 311 3.78 -0.93 -9.56
CA ASN A 311 3.25 -1.83 -8.53
C ASN A 311 1.72 -1.81 -8.52
N TYR A 312 1.09 -0.63 -8.61
CA TYR A 312 -0.36 -0.53 -8.73
C TYR A 312 -0.90 -1.25 -9.98
N CYS A 313 -0.25 -1.10 -11.12
CA CYS A 313 -0.65 -1.78 -12.36
C CYS A 313 -0.50 -3.31 -12.25
N PHE A 314 0.58 -3.80 -11.65
CA PHE A 314 0.78 -5.24 -11.45
C PHE A 314 -0.23 -5.85 -10.48
N LEU A 315 -0.63 -5.12 -9.46
CA LEU A 315 -1.60 -5.61 -8.47
C LEU A 315 -3.06 -5.45 -8.91
N ASN A 316 -3.30 -4.66 -9.97
CA ASN A 316 -4.62 -4.35 -10.52
C ASN A 316 -4.59 -4.53 -12.04
N ALA A 317 -4.48 -5.78 -12.48
CA ALA A 317 -4.37 -6.12 -13.91
C ALA A 317 -5.53 -5.55 -14.73
N GLY A 318 -5.23 -4.75 -15.75
CA GLY A 318 -6.20 -4.05 -16.59
C GLY A 318 -6.48 -2.60 -16.18
N LEU A 319 -6.02 -2.15 -15.02
CA LEU A 319 -5.99 -0.73 -14.66
C LEU A 319 -4.96 0.00 -15.51
N THR A 320 -5.33 1.14 -16.07
CA THR A 320 -4.40 2.04 -16.74
C THR A 320 -4.12 3.25 -15.87
N ILE A 321 -2.86 3.49 -15.54
CA ILE A 321 -2.43 4.74 -14.88
C ILE A 321 -1.65 5.56 -15.90
N ASN A 322 -2.12 6.78 -16.15
CA ASN A 322 -1.37 7.77 -16.94
C ASN A 322 -0.54 8.62 -15.98
N PHE A 323 0.77 8.49 -16.04
CA PHE A 323 1.68 9.35 -15.29
C PHE A 323 2.43 10.29 -16.22
N ASN A 324 2.25 11.58 -16.03
CA ASN A 324 2.86 12.66 -16.85
C ASN A 324 2.75 12.41 -18.35
N GLY A 325 1.58 11.97 -18.84
CA GLY A 325 1.31 11.70 -20.26
C GLY A 325 1.66 10.28 -20.74
N ARG A 326 2.41 9.49 -19.96
CA ARG A 326 2.75 8.10 -20.30
C ARG A 326 1.77 7.13 -19.63
N ASN A 327 1.26 6.16 -20.42
CA ASN A 327 0.36 5.13 -19.90
C ASN A 327 1.13 3.92 -19.38
N TYR A 328 0.73 3.43 -18.22
CA TYR A 328 1.21 2.23 -17.55
C TYR A 328 0.04 1.27 -17.39
N VAL A 329 0.22 0.01 -17.77
CA VAL A 329 -0.80 -1.03 -17.65
C VAL A 329 -0.12 -2.40 -17.60
N SER A 330 -0.60 -3.28 -16.73
CA SER A 330 -0.25 -4.71 -16.71
C SER A 330 -1.47 -5.54 -17.10
N LYS A 331 -1.26 -6.60 -17.87
CA LYS A 331 -2.31 -7.54 -18.27
C LYS A 331 -2.31 -8.80 -17.41
N ASN A 332 -1.11 -9.21 -16.95
CA ASN A 332 -0.90 -10.52 -16.33
C ASN A 332 -0.49 -10.44 -14.87
N GLY A 333 -0.60 -9.26 -14.23
CA GLY A 333 -0.39 -9.11 -12.78
C GLY A 333 1.03 -9.41 -12.32
N LEU A 334 1.18 -10.32 -11.35
CA LEU A 334 2.48 -10.68 -10.78
C LEU A 334 3.41 -11.37 -11.79
N LEU A 335 2.87 -12.00 -12.82
CA LEU A 335 3.69 -12.54 -13.94
C LEU A 335 4.46 -11.41 -14.62
N ASP A 336 3.80 -10.30 -14.94
CA ASP A 336 4.44 -9.14 -15.58
C ASP A 336 5.43 -8.47 -14.62
N LEU A 337 5.14 -8.46 -13.31
CA LEU A 337 6.05 -7.95 -12.30
C LEU A 337 7.36 -8.72 -12.29
N LEU A 338 7.31 -10.05 -12.17
CA LEU A 338 8.52 -10.86 -12.15
C LEU A 338 9.26 -10.82 -13.50
N GLY A 339 8.53 -10.83 -14.62
CA GLY A 339 9.15 -10.67 -15.95
C GLY A 339 9.93 -9.36 -16.10
N LYS A 340 9.55 -8.30 -15.35
CA LYS A 340 10.30 -7.04 -15.32
C LYS A 340 11.47 -7.06 -14.33
N LYS A 341 11.41 -7.89 -13.29
CA LYS A 341 12.41 -7.97 -12.22
C LYS A 341 13.50 -9.00 -12.48
N THR A 342 13.23 -10.00 -13.35
CA THR A 342 14.16 -11.07 -13.68
C THR A 342 14.73 -10.89 -15.09
N ASN A 343 15.97 -11.33 -15.28
CA ASN A 343 16.53 -11.47 -16.63
C ASN A 343 16.14 -12.83 -17.22
N PRO A 344 15.45 -12.90 -18.39
CA PRO A 344 15.07 -14.15 -19.02
C PRO A 344 16.22 -15.14 -19.25
N GLU A 345 17.45 -14.64 -19.46
CA GLU A 345 18.63 -15.45 -19.70
C GLU A 345 19.14 -16.17 -18.43
N THR A 346 18.84 -15.64 -17.24
CA THR A 346 19.26 -16.22 -15.96
C THR A 346 18.20 -17.12 -15.33
N MET A 347 16.96 -17.11 -15.85
CA MET A 347 15.89 -17.95 -15.31
C MET A 347 16.15 -19.43 -15.59
N ARG A 348 16.05 -20.27 -14.58
CA ARG A 348 16.21 -21.73 -14.70
C ARG A 348 15.00 -22.40 -15.35
N TYR A 349 13.84 -21.78 -15.27
CA TYR A 349 12.57 -22.21 -15.89
C TYR A 349 11.63 -21.01 -16.02
N PRO A 350 10.62 -21.09 -16.91
CA PRO A 350 9.63 -20.02 -17.07
C PRO A 350 8.92 -19.70 -15.75
N ILE A 351 8.53 -18.44 -15.56
CA ILE A 351 7.83 -18.01 -14.34
C ILE A 351 6.56 -18.85 -14.15
N VAL A 352 6.49 -19.54 -13.03
CA VAL A 352 5.28 -20.20 -12.54
C VAL A 352 4.33 -19.14 -12.02
N HIS A 353 3.11 -19.10 -12.55
CA HIS A 353 2.10 -18.12 -12.16
C HIS A 353 0.84 -18.83 -11.70
N LEU A 354 0.49 -18.65 -10.43
CA LEU A 354 -0.64 -19.28 -9.74
C LEU A 354 -1.59 -18.20 -9.26
N LYS A 355 -2.88 -18.34 -9.58
CA LYS A 355 -3.90 -17.35 -9.25
C LYS A 355 -5.12 -17.99 -8.62
N GLY A 356 -5.48 -17.52 -7.42
CA GLY A 356 -6.71 -17.82 -6.70
C GLY A 356 -7.58 -16.57 -6.52
N GLU A 357 -8.63 -16.67 -5.75
CA GLU A 357 -9.56 -15.57 -5.50
C GLU A 357 -8.90 -14.44 -4.69
N ASP A 358 -8.23 -14.77 -3.58
CA ASP A 358 -7.62 -13.82 -2.65
C ASP A 358 -6.10 -13.97 -2.54
N ILE A 359 -5.49 -14.73 -3.46
CA ILE A 359 -4.06 -15.01 -3.47
C ILE A 359 -3.56 -15.12 -4.91
N GLU A 360 -2.43 -14.49 -5.18
CA GLU A 360 -1.69 -14.60 -6.43
C GLU A 360 -0.21 -14.80 -6.11
N ILE A 361 0.42 -15.78 -6.74
CA ILE A 361 1.84 -16.08 -6.55
C ILE A 361 2.48 -16.24 -7.92
N ALA A 362 3.62 -15.59 -8.10
CA ALA A 362 4.50 -15.82 -9.21
C ALA A 362 5.90 -16.18 -8.70
N LEU A 363 6.58 -17.14 -9.28
CA LEU A 363 7.91 -17.55 -8.86
C LEU A 363 8.75 -18.15 -10.00
N THR A 364 10.06 -17.99 -9.89
CA THR A 364 11.08 -18.69 -10.68
C THR A 364 12.36 -18.79 -9.86
N HIS A 365 13.30 -19.60 -10.30
CA HIS A 365 14.69 -19.55 -9.82
C HIS A 365 15.58 -18.90 -10.88
N THR A 366 16.57 -18.14 -10.45
CA THR A 366 17.52 -17.46 -11.33
C THR A 366 18.94 -17.99 -11.12
N GLY A 367 19.90 -17.39 -11.79
CA GLY A 367 21.32 -17.64 -11.54
C GLY A 367 21.90 -16.79 -10.41
N ASP A 368 21.13 -15.86 -9.86
CA ASP A 368 21.58 -14.91 -8.86
C ASP A 368 21.57 -15.54 -7.46
N TYR A 369 22.39 -15.03 -6.56
CA TYR A 369 22.46 -15.52 -5.18
C TYR A 369 21.41 -14.85 -4.29
N GLY A 370 20.82 -15.63 -3.39
CA GLY A 370 19.89 -15.12 -2.36
C GLY A 370 18.41 -15.36 -2.67
N GLU A 371 17.55 -14.65 -1.98
CA GLU A 371 16.10 -14.69 -2.14
C GLU A 371 15.57 -13.28 -2.47
N ASP A 372 14.95 -13.12 -3.63
CA ASP A 372 14.24 -11.90 -4.00
C ASP A 372 12.73 -12.10 -3.83
N LEU A 373 12.18 -11.56 -2.75
CA LEU A 373 10.77 -11.71 -2.40
C LEU A 373 10.03 -10.38 -2.40
N TYR A 374 9.04 -10.28 -3.28
CA TYR A 374 8.11 -9.16 -3.37
C TYR A 374 6.79 -9.55 -2.73
N SER A 375 6.36 -8.83 -1.69
CA SER A 375 5.15 -9.21 -0.96
C SER A 375 4.15 -8.06 -0.89
N PHE A 376 2.86 -8.39 -1.03
CA PHE A 376 1.78 -7.43 -1.15
C PHE A 376 0.54 -7.88 -0.36
N VAL A 377 -0.14 -6.90 0.23
CA VAL A 377 -1.40 -7.12 0.96
C VAL A 377 -2.40 -6.05 0.53
N ASN A 378 -3.58 -6.45 0.02
CA ASN A 378 -4.63 -5.54 -0.44
C ASN A 378 -4.13 -4.46 -1.41
N GLY A 379 -3.16 -4.77 -2.26
CA GLY A 379 -2.56 -3.81 -3.18
C GLY A 379 -1.44 -2.95 -2.58
N GLN A 380 -1.03 -3.19 -1.33
CA GLN A 380 0.10 -2.50 -0.68
C GLN A 380 1.39 -3.31 -0.75
N HIS A 381 2.46 -2.68 -1.15
CA HIS A 381 3.81 -3.28 -1.10
C HIS A 381 4.29 -3.32 0.35
N THR A 382 4.43 -4.51 0.89
CA THR A 382 4.96 -4.74 2.24
C THR A 382 6.47 -4.92 2.18
N THR A 383 7.20 -3.81 2.13
CA THR A 383 8.67 -3.79 1.94
C THR A 383 9.43 -4.53 3.03
N GLN A 384 8.85 -4.68 4.21
CA GLN A 384 9.38 -5.44 5.34
C GLN A 384 8.71 -6.82 5.49
N GLY A 385 7.93 -7.25 4.50
CA GLY A 385 7.25 -8.53 4.49
C GLY A 385 6.10 -8.63 5.50
N GLY A 386 6.14 -9.68 6.31
CA GLY A 386 5.11 -9.98 7.30
C GLY A 386 4.69 -11.44 7.29
N THR A 387 3.55 -11.73 7.93
CA THR A 387 3.05 -13.11 8.13
C THR A 387 2.83 -13.88 6.83
N HIS A 388 2.35 -13.23 5.77
CA HIS A 388 2.12 -13.85 4.45
C HIS A 388 3.42 -14.22 3.74
N GLN A 389 4.47 -13.40 3.84
CA GLN A 389 5.77 -13.70 3.26
C GLN A 389 6.44 -14.88 4.01
N GLY A 390 6.34 -14.88 5.36
CA GLY A 390 6.81 -16.02 6.18
C GLY A 390 6.06 -17.31 5.84
N ALA A 391 4.72 -17.20 5.70
CA ALA A 391 3.89 -18.35 5.31
C ALA A 391 4.28 -18.89 3.93
N PHE A 392 4.58 -18.03 2.96
CA PHE A 392 5.05 -18.45 1.64
C PHE A 392 6.37 -19.22 1.72
N ARG A 393 7.37 -18.69 2.43
CA ARG A 393 8.67 -19.37 2.60
C ARG A 393 8.54 -20.78 3.19
N GLU A 394 7.71 -20.93 4.24
CA GLU A 394 7.46 -22.21 4.89
C GLU A 394 6.68 -23.16 3.96
N ALA A 395 5.61 -22.66 3.35
CA ALA A 395 4.74 -23.45 2.49
C ALA A 395 5.47 -23.96 1.24
N PHE A 396 6.26 -23.09 0.59
CA PHE A 396 7.01 -23.45 -0.61
C PHE A 396 7.98 -24.62 -0.33
N VAL A 397 8.78 -24.53 0.73
CA VAL A 397 9.70 -25.60 1.13
C VAL A 397 8.95 -26.90 1.36
N LYS A 398 7.85 -26.84 2.10
CA LYS A 398 7.06 -28.04 2.43
C LYS A 398 6.46 -28.67 1.17
N VAL A 399 5.87 -27.90 0.28
CA VAL A 399 5.27 -28.40 -0.96
C VAL A 399 6.32 -29.05 -1.88
N ILE A 400 7.51 -28.46 -2.01
CA ILE A 400 8.60 -29.05 -2.80
C ILE A 400 9.07 -30.38 -2.22
N ARG A 401 9.26 -30.47 -0.89
CA ARG A 401 9.60 -31.73 -0.21
C ARG A 401 8.51 -32.78 -0.40
N ASP A 402 7.25 -32.40 -0.24
CA ASP A 402 6.11 -33.30 -0.40
C ASP A 402 5.97 -33.79 -1.85
N PHE A 403 6.21 -32.95 -2.86
CA PHE A 403 6.15 -33.30 -4.28
C PHE A 403 7.25 -34.31 -4.67
N PHE A 404 8.51 -34.01 -4.32
CA PHE A 404 9.65 -34.87 -4.68
C PHE A 404 9.86 -36.05 -3.72
N LYS A 405 9.14 -36.13 -2.62
CA LYS A 405 9.32 -37.12 -1.55
C LYS A 405 10.76 -37.18 -1.05
N LYS A 406 11.40 -36.01 -0.91
CA LYS A 406 12.78 -35.86 -0.46
C LYS A 406 12.88 -34.72 0.56
N ASP A 407 13.69 -34.91 1.58
CA ASP A 407 13.98 -33.91 2.61
C ASP A 407 15.18 -33.06 2.21
N TYR A 408 14.98 -32.22 1.17
CA TYR A 408 15.97 -31.23 0.77
C TYR A 408 16.16 -30.17 1.85
N ASP A 409 17.34 -29.58 1.96
CA ASP A 409 17.54 -28.46 2.86
C ASP A 409 16.67 -27.27 2.46
N ALA A 410 16.08 -26.59 3.47
CA ALA A 410 15.21 -25.46 3.21
C ALA A 410 15.94 -24.26 2.58
N SER A 411 17.23 -24.10 2.87
CA SER A 411 18.09 -23.07 2.25
C SER A 411 18.29 -23.34 0.77
N ASP A 412 18.50 -24.62 0.41
CA ASP A 412 18.73 -25.01 -0.99
C ASP A 412 17.49 -24.79 -1.85
N ILE A 413 16.30 -25.16 -1.32
CA ILE A 413 15.02 -24.90 -2.01
C ILE A 413 14.79 -23.41 -2.25
N ARG A 414 15.22 -22.55 -1.35
CA ARG A 414 15.03 -21.09 -1.48
C ARG A 414 16.19 -20.36 -2.13
N GLN A 415 17.31 -21.06 -2.34
CA GLN A 415 18.47 -20.47 -3.00
C GLN A 415 18.13 -19.99 -4.40
N SER A 416 18.41 -18.73 -4.70
CA SER A 416 18.18 -18.10 -6.02
C SER A 416 16.70 -17.95 -6.42
N ILE A 417 15.76 -18.06 -5.46
CA ILE A 417 14.35 -17.84 -5.76
C ILE A 417 14.07 -16.35 -5.97
N CYS A 418 13.36 -16.05 -7.04
CA CYS A 418 12.70 -14.77 -7.26
C CYS A 418 11.19 -15.00 -7.25
N ALA A 419 10.48 -14.44 -6.27
CA ALA A 419 9.05 -14.69 -6.12
C ALA A 419 8.27 -13.44 -5.70
N ALA A 420 7.00 -13.40 -6.08
CA ALA A 420 6.04 -12.40 -5.67
C ALA A 420 4.80 -13.07 -5.09
N ILE A 421 4.32 -12.59 -3.96
CA ILE A 421 3.06 -13.00 -3.34
C ILE A 421 2.17 -11.79 -3.07
N SER A 422 0.91 -11.87 -3.50
CA SER A 422 -0.14 -10.91 -3.19
C SER A 422 -1.31 -11.63 -2.52
N VAL A 423 -1.74 -11.14 -1.36
CA VAL A 423 -2.89 -11.67 -0.64
C VAL A 423 -3.91 -10.57 -0.37
N ARG A 424 -5.19 -10.94 -0.32
CA ARG A 424 -6.27 -10.07 0.13
C ARG A 424 -6.72 -10.52 1.51
N VAL A 425 -6.57 -9.64 2.47
CA VAL A 425 -6.87 -9.86 3.89
C VAL A 425 -8.01 -8.93 4.29
N GLN A 426 -8.98 -9.44 5.01
CA GLN A 426 -10.03 -8.64 5.57
C GLN A 426 -9.52 -7.94 6.83
N GLU A 427 -9.70 -6.63 6.92
CA GLU A 427 -9.25 -5.81 8.05
C GLU A 427 -7.78 -6.06 8.45
N PRO A 428 -6.82 -5.87 7.53
CA PRO A 428 -5.42 -6.19 7.80
C PRO A 428 -4.84 -5.32 8.91
N VAL A 429 -4.16 -5.94 9.85
CA VAL A 429 -3.38 -5.29 10.89
C VAL A 429 -1.92 -5.17 10.42
N PHE A 430 -1.40 -3.96 10.37
CA PHE A 430 0.00 -3.68 10.04
C PHE A 430 0.74 -3.20 11.30
N GLU A 431 2.05 -3.40 11.34
CA GLU A 431 2.89 -2.94 12.46
C GLU A 431 3.00 -1.41 12.54
N SER A 432 2.73 -0.70 11.43
CA SER A 432 2.76 0.77 11.37
C SER A 432 1.73 1.32 10.38
N GLN A 433 1.41 2.62 10.50
CA GLN A 433 0.52 3.31 9.56
C GLN A 433 1.08 3.34 8.13
N THR A 434 2.40 3.26 7.94
CA THR A 434 3.04 3.16 6.62
C THR A 434 2.80 1.82 5.91
N LYS A 435 2.22 0.85 6.63
CA LYS A 435 1.77 -0.46 6.09
C LYS A 435 2.89 -1.28 5.45
N THR A 436 4.12 -1.16 5.96
CA THR A 436 5.30 -1.84 5.40
C THR A 436 5.40 -3.31 5.80
N LYS A 437 4.72 -3.73 6.89
CA LYS A 437 4.79 -5.11 7.40
C LYS A 437 3.43 -5.58 7.91
N LEU A 438 2.96 -6.74 7.40
CA LEU A 438 1.71 -7.35 7.85
C LEU A 438 1.89 -8.09 9.16
N GLY A 439 1.04 -7.77 10.15
CA GLY A 439 0.98 -8.46 11.45
C GLY A 439 -0.15 -9.49 11.58
N SER A 440 -1.22 -9.40 10.74
CA SER A 440 -2.38 -10.31 10.81
C SER A 440 -1.97 -11.77 10.77
N GLN A 441 -2.47 -12.57 11.73
CA GLN A 441 -2.23 -14.02 11.78
C GLN A 441 -3.25 -14.79 10.93
N ASN A 442 -4.47 -14.28 10.78
CA ASN A 442 -5.56 -14.87 10.00
C ASN A 442 -5.90 -14.00 8.79
N VAL A 443 -6.52 -14.58 7.77
CA VAL A 443 -6.96 -13.89 6.55
C VAL A 443 -8.20 -13.04 6.79
N TRP A 444 -9.09 -13.50 7.69
CA TRP A 444 -10.25 -12.77 8.25
C TRP A 444 -10.51 -13.24 9.67
N GLU A 445 -11.36 -12.53 10.39
CA GLU A 445 -11.75 -12.91 11.76
C GLU A 445 -12.45 -14.27 11.76
N GLY A 446 -11.94 -15.21 12.57
CA GLY A 446 -12.44 -16.59 12.60
C GLY A 446 -12.11 -17.44 11.36
N GLY A 447 -11.37 -16.90 10.41
CA GLY A 447 -10.93 -17.58 9.19
C GLY A 447 -9.64 -18.39 9.35
N PRO A 448 -9.11 -18.95 8.24
CA PRO A 448 -7.88 -19.72 8.26
C PRO A 448 -6.68 -18.87 8.67
N SER A 449 -5.71 -19.51 9.31
CA SER A 449 -4.42 -18.85 9.54
C SER A 449 -3.74 -18.53 8.20
N MET A 450 -2.92 -17.49 8.17
CA MET A 450 -2.14 -17.12 6.99
C MET A 450 -1.26 -18.28 6.50
N ARG A 451 -0.71 -19.07 7.43
CA ARG A 451 0.10 -20.26 7.11
C ARG A 451 -0.72 -21.34 6.42
N SER A 452 -1.89 -21.68 6.97
CA SER A 452 -2.78 -22.67 6.35
C SER A 452 -3.26 -22.21 4.98
N PHE A 453 -3.72 -20.96 4.89
CA PHE A 453 -4.23 -20.39 3.64
C PHE A 453 -3.22 -20.42 2.49
N VAL A 454 -1.98 -20.00 2.74
CA VAL A 454 -0.93 -20.02 1.72
C VAL A 454 -0.47 -21.45 1.42
N TYR A 455 -0.37 -22.30 2.43
CA TYR A 455 0.03 -23.69 2.23
C TYR A 455 -1.01 -24.47 1.41
N ASP A 456 -2.28 -24.39 1.75
CA ASP A 456 -3.36 -25.13 1.07
C ASP A 456 -3.45 -24.70 -0.41
N PHE A 457 -3.27 -23.39 -0.68
CA PHE A 457 -3.21 -22.90 -2.04
C PHE A 457 -2.00 -23.45 -2.82
N LEU A 458 -0.80 -23.35 -2.25
CA LEU A 458 0.42 -23.84 -2.92
C LEU A 458 0.40 -25.37 -3.07
N ALA A 459 0.00 -26.11 -2.05
CA ALA A 459 -0.06 -27.57 -2.08
C ALA A 459 -1.00 -28.07 -3.20
N LYS A 460 -2.05 -27.30 -3.52
CA LYS A 460 -2.95 -27.67 -4.60
C LYS A 460 -2.45 -27.17 -5.96
N GLU A 461 -2.18 -25.89 -6.07
CA GLU A 461 -1.96 -25.26 -7.37
C GLU A 461 -0.53 -25.46 -7.91
N LEU A 462 0.50 -25.45 -7.04
CA LEU A 462 1.87 -25.73 -7.45
C LEU A 462 2.06 -27.21 -7.76
N ASP A 463 1.50 -28.11 -6.97
CA ASP A 463 1.53 -29.57 -7.25
C ASP A 463 0.90 -29.89 -8.60
N ASN A 464 -0.31 -29.37 -8.85
CA ASN A 464 -0.99 -29.49 -10.14
C ASN A 464 -0.18 -28.90 -11.30
N TYR A 465 0.50 -27.78 -11.08
CA TYR A 465 1.32 -27.15 -12.10
C TYR A 465 2.54 -27.99 -12.44
N LEU A 466 3.26 -28.51 -11.44
CA LEU A 466 4.46 -29.32 -11.63
C LEU A 466 4.14 -30.66 -12.32
N HIS A 467 3.01 -31.31 -11.98
CA HIS A 467 2.56 -32.52 -12.70
C HIS A 467 2.26 -32.26 -14.19
N LYS A 468 1.79 -31.05 -14.54
CA LYS A 468 1.52 -30.68 -15.93
C LYS A 468 2.75 -30.19 -16.70
N ASN A 469 3.80 -29.77 -15.98
CA ASN A 469 5.00 -29.16 -16.56
C ASN A 469 6.26 -29.88 -16.08
N ALA A 470 6.47 -31.11 -16.54
CA ALA A 470 7.57 -31.98 -16.12
C ALA A 470 8.95 -31.30 -16.26
N ALA A 471 9.18 -30.51 -17.34
CA ALA A 471 10.42 -29.78 -17.52
C ALA A 471 10.70 -28.75 -16.41
N VAL A 472 9.66 -28.11 -15.86
CA VAL A 472 9.79 -27.20 -14.72
C VAL A 472 10.10 -27.99 -13.44
N ALA A 473 9.41 -29.12 -13.24
CA ALA A 473 9.67 -29.99 -12.11
C ALA A 473 11.12 -30.52 -12.12
N ASP A 474 11.61 -30.96 -13.29
CA ASP A 474 13.00 -31.44 -13.42
C ASP A 474 14.03 -30.31 -13.17
N ALA A 475 13.72 -29.09 -13.58
CA ALA A 475 14.59 -27.94 -13.32
C ALA A 475 14.59 -27.47 -11.83
N MET A 476 13.54 -27.79 -11.08
CA MET A 476 13.44 -27.53 -9.63
C MET A 476 14.10 -28.63 -8.78
N LYS A 477 14.34 -29.81 -9.33
CA LYS A 477 14.92 -30.97 -8.65
C LYS A 477 16.43 -30.83 -8.48
#